data_268a22bda3de9ec7f7d8f3a47f413349
#
_entry.id   268a22bda3de9ec7f7d8f3a47f413349
#
_cell.length_a   1.000
_cell.length_b   1.000
_cell.length_c   1.000
_cell.angle_alpha   90.00
_cell.angle_beta   90.00
_cell.angle_gamma   90.00
#
_symmetry.space_group_name_H-M   'P 1'
#
loop_
_entity.id
_entity.type
_entity.pdbx_description
1 polymer ?
#
loop_
_entity_poly.entity_id
_entity_poly.type
_entity_poly.pdbx_seq_one_letter_code
_entity_poly.pdbx_strand_id
1 'polypeptide(L)'
;MAAKDVKFNTDARNRMLKGVNVLADAVKVTLGPKGRNVVIDKSFGAPRITKDGVSVAKEIELEDKFENMGAQMVKEVASRTNDEAGDGTTTATVLAQAIVKEGLKSVAAGMNPMDLKRGIDLATAKVVESLRASARPVADSDEVAQVGTISANGEAEIGRQIADAMQKVGNEGVITVEENKGLETETTVVEGMQFDRGYLSPYFVTNPDKMIAELDDAVVLLHEKKLSSLQPMVPLLEAVIQSQKPLLIIAEDVEGEALATLVVNKLRGGLKIAAVKAPGFGDRRKAMLQDIAILTGGQVISEDLGMKLENVTMDMLGSAKTIKISKDETTIVDGHGEKAEIEARVSQIRQQIEETTSDYDREKLQERVAKLAGGVAVIRVGGMTEVEVKERKDRVDDALNATRAAVQEGVIVGGGVALVQAAKALVALEGVNADQTAGISIVRRALEAPLRQIAENAGVDGAVVAGKIRESDDPHFGFNAQTEEYGDMFKFGVIDPAKVTRTALEDAASIAGLLITTEAMIADKPEPAGAAGGGMPDMGGMGGMGGMM
;
A
#
# COMPACT_ATOMS: atom_id res chain seq x y z
N MET A 1 1.16 -30.94 20.07
CA MET A 1 0.22 -30.08 19.31
C MET A 1 -0.90 -29.68 20.26
N ALA A 2 -1.22 -28.38 20.33
CA ALA A 2 -2.35 -27.90 21.12
C ALA A 2 -3.67 -28.49 20.59
N ALA A 3 -4.63 -28.77 21.47
CA ALA A 3 -5.95 -29.25 21.09
C ALA A 3 -6.66 -28.17 20.26
N LYS A 4 -7.42 -28.57 19.25
CA LYS A 4 -8.18 -27.66 18.39
C LYS A 4 -9.63 -27.55 18.86
N ASP A 5 -10.21 -26.37 18.76
CA ASP A 5 -11.64 -26.12 18.79
C ASP A 5 -12.15 -25.97 17.36
N VAL A 6 -13.25 -26.63 17.03
CA VAL A 6 -13.81 -26.65 15.69
C VAL A 6 -15.27 -26.21 15.75
N LYS A 7 -15.61 -25.21 14.93
CA LYS A 7 -16.99 -24.73 14.75
C LYS A 7 -17.48 -25.05 13.37
N PHE A 8 -18.75 -25.35 13.23
CA PHE A 8 -19.38 -25.77 11.97
C PHE A 8 -20.66 -25.00 11.71
N ASN A 9 -21.09 -25.02 10.47
CA ASN A 9 -22.41 -24.57 10.03
C ASN A 9 -22.74 -23.14 10.51
N THR A 10 -23.93 -22.95 11.07
CA THR A 10 -24.47 -21.66 11.50
C THR A 10 -23.64 -21.00 12.60
N ASP A 11 -23.06 -21.76 13.55
CA ASP A 11 -22.22 -21.17 14.62
C ASP A 11 -20.94 -20.57 14.03
N ALA A 12 -20.27 -21.30 13.12
CA ALA A 12 -19.08 -20.79 12.43
C ALA A 12 -19.40 -19.50 11.65
N ARG A 13 -20.47 -19.53 10.84
CA ARG A 13 -20.89 -18.37 10.01
C ARG A 13 -21.28 -17.16 10.84
N ASN A 14 -22.01 -17.33 11.95
CA ASN A 14 -22.43 -16.24 12.81
C ASN A 14 -21.24 -15.54 13.49
N ARG A 15 -20.27 -16.32 13.99
CA ARG A 15 -19.05 -15.77 14.61
C ARG A 15 -18.20 -15.02 13.58
N MET A 16 -18.01 -15.61 12.42
CA MET A 16 -17.30 -15.00 11.31
C MET A 16 -17.97 -13.67 10.89
N LEU A 17 -19.29 -13.65 10.69
CA LEU A 17 -20.05 -12.44 10.36
C LEU A 17 -19.95 -11.37 11.43
N LYS A 18 -19.92 -11.76 12.72
CA LYS A 18 -19.75 -10.80 13.80
C LYS A 18 -18.38 -10.12 13.72
N GLY A 19 -17.31 -10.87 13.48
CA GLY A 19 -15.97 -10.30 13.27
C GLY A 19 -15.90 -9.36 12.07
N VAL A 20 -16.47 -9.78 10.93
CA VAL A 20 -16.63 -8.92 9.74
C VAL A 20 -17.32 -7.60 10.09
N ASN A 21 -18.42 -7.67 10.84
CA ASN A 21 -19.19 -6.48 11.20
C ASN A 21 -18.40 -5.56 12.13
N VAL A 22 -17.75 -6.07 13.16
CA VAL A 22 -16.98 -5.25 14.10
C VAL A 22 -15.92 -4.44 13.38
N LEU A 23 -15.14 -5.09 12.51
CA LEU A 23 -14.11 -4.39 11.74
C LEU A 23 -14.71 -3.39 10.75
N ALA A 24 -15.65 -3.83 9.92
CA ALA A 24 -16.22 -2.97 8.90
C ALA A 24 -17.00 -1.78 9.49
N ASP A 25 -17.69 -1.96 10.61
CA ASP A 25 -18.42 -0.87 11.28
C ASP A 25 -17.46 0.18 11.89
N ALA A 26 -16.26 -0.24 12.32
CA ALA A 26 -15.23 0.69 12.77
C ALA A 26 -14.59 1.47 11.60
N VAL A 27 -14.38 0.81 10.45
CA VAL A 27 -13.75 1.43 9.28
C VAL A 27 -14.72 2.36 8.53
N LYS A 28 -15.97 1.95 8.30
CA LYS A 28 -16.92 2.66 7.44
C LYS A 28 -17.28 4.09 7.90
N VAL A 29 -17.06 4.41 9.18
CA VAL A 29 -17.33 5.76 9.72
C VAL A 29 -16.41 6.83 9.13
N THR A 30 -15.30 6.42 8.52
CA THR A 30 -14.32 7.32 7.90
C THR A 30 -14.67 7.68 6.46
N LEU A 31 -15.65 6.99 5.82
CA LEU A 31 -15.95 7.10 4.41
C LEU A 31 -16.61 8.44 4.04
N GLY A 32 -16.10 9.05 2.97
CA GLY A 32 -16.67 10.23 2.33
C GLY A 32 -16.29 11.56 3.00
N PRO A 33 -16.76 12.70 2.45
CA PRO A 33 -16.34 14.04 2.86
C PRO A 33 -16.73 14.40 4.29
N LYS A 34 -17.81 13.81 4.81
CA LYS A 34 -18.26 13.96 6.21
C LYS A 34 -17.90 12.75 7.08
N GLY A 35 -16.98 11.91 6.61
CA GLY A 35 -16.38 10.83 7.39
C GLY A 35 -15.65 11.35 8.63
N ARG A 36 -15.66 10.55 9.70
CA ARG A 36 -15.13 10.94 11.02
C ARG A 36 -13.83 10.20 11.33
N ASN A 37 -13.04 10.80 12.21
CA ASN A 37 -11.81 10.19 12.70
C ASN A 37 -12.10 9.00 13.62
N VAL A 38 -11.20 8.03 13.58
CA VAL A 38 -11.08 6.94 14.56
C VAL A 38 -9.86 7.21 15.44
N VAL A 39 -10.02 7.01 16.75
CA VAL A 39 -8.95 7.14 17.73
C VAL A 39 -8.45 5.74 18.08
N ILE A 40 -7.15 5.52 17.95
CA ILE A 40 -6.48 4.24 18.17
C ILE A 40 -5.55 4.39 19.37
N ASP A 41 -5.68 3.51 20.36
CA ASP A 41 -4.77 3.46 21.49
C ASP A 41 -3.38 2.98 21.04
N LYS A 42 -2.34 3.49 21.71
CA LYS A 42 -0.95 3.07 21.48
C LYS A 42 -0.32 2.68 22.82
N SER A 43 0.44 1.58 22.81
CA SER A 43 1.14 1.09 24.00
C SER A 43 2.10 2.13 24.59
N PHE A 44 2.62 3.04 23.76
CA PHE A 44 3.49 4.14 24.15
C PHE A 44 3.17 5.39 23.32
N GLY A 45 3.14 6.56 23.96
CA GLY A 45 2.89 7.85 23.33
C GLY A 45 1.42 8.25 23.31
N ALA A 46 1.08 9.26 22.51
CA ALA A 46 -0.29 9.74 22.35
C ALA A 46 -1.10 8.78 21.45
N PRO A 47 -2.43 8.67 21.67
CA PRO A 47 -3.32 7.95 20.76
C PRO A 47 -3.17 8.46 19.32
N ARG A 48 -3.23 7.54 18.35
CA ARG A 48 -3.26 7.89 16.92
C ARG A 48 -4.67 8.26 16.51
N ILE A 49 -4.80 9.37 15.79
CA ILE A 49 -6.06 9.79 15.17
C ILE A 49 -5.90 9.61 13.66
N THR A 50 -6.84 8.94 13.00
CA THR A 50 -6.77 8.70 11.56
C THR A 50 -8.14 8.55 10.94
N LYS A 51 -8.24 8.83 9.62
CA LYS A 51 -9.35 8.48 8.74
C LYS A 51 -9.00 7.38 7.76
N ASP A 52 -7.74 6.96 7.71
CA ASP A 52 -7.30 5.91 6.81
C ASP A 52 -7.87 4.55 7.22
N GLY A 53 -8.63 3.94 6.30
CA GLY A 53 -9.34 2.69 6.54
C GLY A 53 -8.41 1.51 6.80
N VAL A 54 -7.27 1.41 6.11
CA VAL A 54 -6.33 0.31 6.33
C VAL A 54 -5.64 0.42 7.68
N SER A 55 -5.29 1.61 8.13
CA SER A 55 -4.72 1.84 9.46
C SER A 55 -5.70 1.44 10.56
N VAL A 56 -6.99 1.79 10.43
CA VAL A 56 -8.03 1.35 11.37
C VAL A 56 -8.18 -0.17 11.33
N ALA A 57 -8.24 -0.78 10.16
CA ALA A 57 -8.42 -2.22 10.01
C ALA A 57 -7.25 -3.02 10.62
N LYS A 58 -6.01 -2.55 10.48
CA LYS A 58 -4.80 -3.19 11.01
C LYS A 58 -4.78 -3.31 12.53
N GLU A 59 -5.36 -2.36 13.23
CA GLU A 59 -5.36 -2.32 14.71
C GLU A 59 -6.49 -3.16 15.35
N ILE A 60 -7.45 -3.65 14.56
CA ILE A 60 -8.56 -4.43 15.10
C ILE A 60 -8.13 -5.88 15.28
N GLU A 61 -8.15 -6.32 16.54
CA GLU A 61 -7.96 -7.69 16.97
C GLU A 61 -9.03 -8.04 18.01
N LEU A 62 -9.68 -9.19 17.84
CA LEU A 62 -10.80 -9.60 18.68
C LEU A 62 -10.38 -10.76 19.61
N GLU A 63 -10.90 -10.75 20.83
CA GLU A 63 -10.61 -11.76 21.85
C GLU A 63 -11.10 -13.17 21.42
N ASP A 64 -12.32 -13.26 20.87
CA ASP A 64 -12.83 -14.54 20.33
C ASP A 64 -12.12 -14.88 19.03
N LYS A 65 -11.36 -15.98 19.01
CA LYS A 65 -10.55 -16.42 17.89
C LYS A 65 -11.35 -16.62 16.59
N PHE A 66 -12.61 -17.07 16.70
CA PHE A 66 -13.46 -17.31 15.53
C PHE A 66 -14.04 -15.99 14.98
N GLU A 67 -14.42 -15.07 15.85
CA GLU A 67 -14.80 -13.71 15.44
C GLU A 67 -13.58 -13.00 14.81
N ASN A 68 -12.41 -13.15 15.42
CA ASN A 68 -11.17 -12.58 14.92
C ASN A 68 -10.81 -13.10 13.51
N MET A 69 -11.04 -14.39 13.22
CA MET A 69 -10.83 -14.90 11.84
C MET A 69 -11.67 -14.13 10.82
N GLY A 70 -12.94 -13.81 11.14
CA GLY A 70 -13.79 -13.00 10.26
C GLY A 70 -13.26 -11.57 10.08
N ALA A 71 -12.80 -10.94 11.16
CA ALA A 71 -12.16 -9.62 11.13
C ALA A 71 -10.88 -9.66 10.29
N GLN A 72 -9.99 -10.65 10.49
CA GLN A 72 -8.74 -10.78 9.75
C GLN A 72 -8.94 -10.96 8.23
N MET A 73 -10.00 -11.66 7.80
CA MET A 73 -10.32 -11.79 6.38
C MET A 73 -10.70 -10.44 5.75
N VAL A 74 -11.44 -9.59 6.45
CA VAL A 74 -11.76 -8.24 5.94
C VAL A 74 -10.57 -7.30 6.04
N LYS A 75 -9.71 -7.47 7.05
CA LYS A 75 -8.42 -6.78 7.13
C LYS A 75 -7.55 -7.08 5.91
N GLU A 76 -7.55 -8.33 5.43
CA GLU A 76 -6.85 -8.72 4.20
C GLU A 76 -7.41 -7.99 2.97
N VAL A 77 -8.73 -7.78 2.88
CA VAL A 77 -9.33 -6.96 1.80
C VAL A 77 -8.73 -5.56 1.80
N ALA A 78 -8.76 -4.87 2.95
CA ALA A 78 -8.24 -3.52 3.06
C ALA A 78 -6.73 -3.44 2.73
N SER A 79 -5.94 -4.43 3.19
CA SER A 79 -4.50 -4.49 2.93
C SER A 79 -4.19 -4.69 1.46
N ARG A 80 -4.86 -5.64 0.78
CA ARG A 80 -4.66 -5.88 -0.65
C ARG A 80 -5.05 -4.69 -1.52
N THR A 81 -6.19 -4.06 -1.23
CA THR A 81 -6.61 -2.85 -1.95
C THR A 81 -5.59 -1.73 -1.77
N ASN A 82 -5.03 -1.58 -0.57
CA ASN A 82 -3.95 -0.62 -0.33
C ASN A 82 -2.68 -0.96 -1.13
N ASP A 83 -2.29 -2.22 -1.19
CA ASP A 83 -1.08 -2.67 -1.90
C ASP A 83 -1.21 -2.47 -3.43
N GLU A 84 -2.42 -2.66 -4.01
CA GLU A 84 -2.65 -2.57 -5.46
C GLU A 84 -2.99 -1.16 -5.95
N ALA A 85 -3.76 -0.40 -5.17
CA ALA A 85 -4.29 0.90 -5.59
C ALA A 85 -3.85 2.06 -4.69
N GLY A 86 -3.38 1.78 -3.47
CA GLY A 86 -2.93 2.78 -2.50
C GLY A 86 -4.04 3.63 -1.89
N ASP A 87 -5.30 3.40 -2.28
CA ASP A 87 -6.51 4.07 -1.79
C ASP A 87 -7.72 3.13 -1.94
N GLY A 88 -8.90 3.55 -1.46
CA GLY A 88 -10.16 2.79 -1.60
C GLY A 88 -10.37 1.68 -0.56
N THR A 89 -9.54 1.61 0.46
CA THR A 89 -9.56 0.57 1.51
C THR A 89 -10.88 0.55 2.28
N THR A 90 -11.45 1.71 2.58
CA THR A 90 -12.76 1.83 3.23
C THR A 90 -13.89 1.37 2.31
N THR A 91 -13.85 1.74 1.03
CA THR A 91 -14.84 1.29 0.02
C THR A 91 -14.82 -0.24 -0.13
N ALA A 92 -13.63 -0.84 -0.22
CA ALA A 92 -13.46 -2.29 -0.29
C ALA A 92 -14.02 -3.00 0.95
N THR A 93 -13.76 -2.47 2.13
CA THR A 93 -14.29 -2.99 3.40
C THR A 93 -15.82 -2.95 3.45
N VAL A 94 -16.43 -1.85 3.02
CA VAL A 94 -17.89 -1.70 2.96
C VAL A 94 -18.53 -2.66 1.96
N LEU A 95 -17.91 -2.81 0.77
CA LEU A 95 -18.36 -3.78 -0.24
C LEU A 95 -18.25 -5.22 0.27
N ALA A 96 -17.14 -5.59 0.89
CA ALA A 96 -16.94 -6.92 1.45
C ALA A 96 -17.99 -7.24 2.51
N GLN A 97 -18.26 -6.32 3.45
CA GLN A 97 -19.31 -6.47 4.45
C GLN A 97 -20.68 -6.68 3.80
N ALA A 98 -21.01 -5.87 2.79
CA ALA A 98 -22.30 -5.95 2.12
C ALA A 98 -22.49 -7.29 1.39
N ILE A 99 -21.47 -7.75 0.64
CA ILE A 99 -21.51 -9.03 -0.07
C ILE A 99 -21.62 -10.19 0.91
N VAL A 100 -20.83 -10.20 2.00
CA VAL A 100 -20.88 -11.24 3.03
C VAL A 100 -22.26 -11.28 3.71
N LYS A 101 -22.79 -10.14 4.11
CA LYS A 101 -24.13 -10.06 4.75
C LYS A 101 -25.23 -10.62 3.86
N GLU A 102 -25.28 -10.23 2.60
CA GLU A 102 -26.31 -10.71 1.66
C GLU A 102 -26.08 -12.18 1.27
N GLY A 103 -24.80 -12.58 1.09
CA GLY A 103 -24.46 -13.95 0.74
C GLY A 103 -24.81 -14.96 1.85
N LEU A 104 -24.49 -14.65 3.11
CA LEU A 104 -24.82 -15.54 4.23
C LEU A 104 -26.34 -15.66 4.47
N LYS A 105 -27.14 -14.64 4.14
CA LYS A 105 -28.62 -14.77 4.13
C LYS A 105 -29.07 -15.81 3.12
N SER A 106 -28.51 -15.81 1.92
CA SER A 106 -28.83 -16.76 0.85
C SER A 106 -28.39 -18.19 1.22
N VAL A 107 -27.21 -18.35 1.85
CA VAL A 107 -26.75 -19.64 2.36
C VAL A 107 -27.68 -20.15 3.47
N ALA A 108 -28.11 -19.28 4.39
CA ALA A 108 -29.06 -19.64 5.44
C ALA A 108 -30.43 -20.05 4.87
N ALA A 109 -30.81 -19.53 3.71
CA ALA A 109 -32.01 -19.92 2.97
C ALA A 109 -31.84 -21.25 2.21
N GLY A 110 -30.70 -21.91 2.28
CA GLY A 110 -30.44 -23.24 1.69
C GLY A 110 -29.89 -23.22 0.25
N MET A 111 -29.46 -22.05 -0.25
CA MET A 111 -28.81 -21.96 -1.56
C MET A 111 -27.38 -22.52 -1.51
N ASN A 112 -26.90 -23.07 -2.63
CA ASN A 112 -25.56 -23.64 -2.74
C ASN A 112 -24.49 -22.57 -2.71
N PRO A 113 -23.60 -22.54 -1.68
CA PRO A 113 -22.59 -21.49 -1.54
C PRO A 113 -21.61 -21.41 -2.70
N MET A 114 -21.28 -22.54 -3.34
CA MET A 114 -20.36 -22.59 -4.48
C MET A 114 -20.96 -21.96 -5.73
N ASP A 115 -22.27 -22.15 -5.95
CA ASP A 115 -22.97 -21.52 -7.07
C ASP A 115 -23.22 -20.03 -6.78
N LEU A 116 -23.53 -19.66 -5.54
CA LEU A 116 -23.56 -18.25 -5.13
C LEU A 116 -22.24 -17.55 -5.46
N LYS A 117 -21.10 -18.18 -5.10
CA LYS A 117 -19.77 -17.65 -5.42
C LYS A 117 -19.56 -17.49 -6.92
N ARG A 118 -19.90 -18.48 -7.73
CA ARG A 118 -19.79 -18.37 -9.21
C ARG A 118 -20.62 -17.21 -9.76
N GLY A 119 -21.82 -17.00 -9.21
CA GLY A 119 -22.66 -15.84 -9.56
C GLY A 119 -22.04 -14.50 -9.15
N ILE A 120 -21.40 -14.44 -7.98
CA ILE A 120 -20.65 -13.27 -7.51
C ILE A 120 -19.47 -12.98 -8.44
N ASP A 121 -18.68 -14.00 -8.79
CA ASP A 121 -17.53 -13.87 -9.68
C ASP A 121 -17.96 -13.35 -11.07
N LEU A 122 -19.07 -13.91 -11.64
CA LEU A 122 -19.63 -13.48 -12.91
C LEU A 122 -20.10 -12.02 -12.89
N ALA A 123 -20.79 -11.62 -11.82
CA ALA A 123 -21.27 -10.25 -11.65
C ALA A 123 -20.12 -9.26 -11.49
N THR A 124 -19.11 -9.61 -10.69
CA THR A 124 -17.91 -8.78 -10.47
C THR A 124 -17.19 -8.52 -11.79
N ALA A 125 -16.94 -9.56 -12.60
CA ALA A 125 -16.32 -9.40 -13.91
C ALA A 125 -17.13 -8.45 -14.83
N LYS A 126 -18.46 -8.55 -14.82
CA LYS A 126 -19.33 -7.69 -15.65
C LYS A 126 -19.34 -6.24 -15.17
N VAL A 127 -19.31 -6.01 -13.86
CA VAL A 127 -19.20 -4.65 -13.29
C VAL A 127 -17.85 -4.03 -13.61
N VAL A 128 -16.76 -4.78 -13.47
CA VAL A 128 -15.40 -4.32 -13.82
C VAL A 128 -15.31 -3.90 -15.28
N GLU A 129 -15.89 -4.70 -16.20
CA GLU A 129 -15.99 -4.34 -17.62
C GLU A 129 -16.74 -3.00 -17.80
N SER A 130 -17.86 -2.82 -17.11
CA SER A 130 -18.66 -1.58 -17.15
C SER A 130 -17.89 -0.37 -16.60
N LEU A 131 -17.17 -0.52 -15.46
CA LEU A 131 -16.35 0.53 -14.88
C LEU A 131 -15.23 0.96 -15.83
N ARG A 132 -14.52 0.01 -16.43
CA ARG A 132 -13.48 0.30 -17.43
C ARG A 132 -14.03 1.00 -18.66
N ALA A 133 -15.21 0.61 -19.13
CA ALA A 133 -15.86 1.24 -20.27
C ALA A 133 -16.35 2.67 -19.99
N SER A 134 -16.64 3.00 -18.73
CA SER A 134 -17.05 4.34 -18.30
C SER A 134 -15.88 5.25 -17.92
N ALA A 135 -14.68 4.68 -17.80
CA ALA A 135 -13.49 5.44 -17.46
C ALA A 135 -13.06 6.35 -18.63
N ARG A 136 -12.69 7.57 -18.30
CA ARG A 136 -12.08 8.50 -19.25
C ARG A 136 -10.71 8.95 -18.76
N PRO A 137 -9.74 9.18 -19.66
CA PRO A 137 -8.43 9.72 -19.26
C PRO A 137 -8.57 11.02 -18.49
N VAL A 138 -7.64 11.28 -17.57
CA VAL A 138 -7.52 12.57 -16.90
C VAL A 138 -7.16 13.63 -17.96
N ALA A 139 -7.94 14.72 -18.02
CA ALA A 139 -7.81 15.70 -19.08
C ALA A 139 -6.69 16.72 -18.82
N ASP A 140 -6.57 17.20 -17.58
CA ASP A 140 -5.67 18.29 -17.21
C ASP A 140 -5.25 18.26 -15.73
N SER A 141 -4.45 19.24 -15.33
CA SER A 141 -3.97 19.41 -13.95
C SER A 141 -5.10 19.73 -12.96
N ASP A 142 -6.20 20.34 -13.42
CA ASP A 142 -7.33 20.65 -12.54
C ASP A 142 -8.07 19.38 -12.15
N GLU A 143 -8.21 18.42 -13.07
CA GLU A 143 -8.78 17.10 -12.73
C GLU A 143 -7.85 16.28 -11.81
N VAL A 144 -6.54 16.37 -12.01
CA VAL A 144 -5.57 15.82 -11.06
C VAL A 144 -5.80 16.40 -9.67
N ALA A 145 -5.95 17.73 -9.56
CA ALA A 145 -6.22 18.39 -8.29
C ALA A 145 -7.58 17.98 -7.68
N GLN A 146 -8.60 17.75 -8.51
CA GLN A 146 -9.91 17.27 -8.05
C GLN A 146 -9.82 15.86 -7.47
N VAL A 147 -9.15 14.92 -8.14
CA VAL A 147 -8.91 13.57 -7.60
C VAL A 147 -8.20 13.64 -6.26
N GLY A 148 -7.09 14.39 -6.19
CA GLY A 148 -6.36 14.57 -4.93
C GLY A 148 -7.20 15.20 -3.83
N THR A 149 -8.07 16.16 -4.18
CA THR A 149 -8.99 16.80 -3.23
C THR A 149 -10.02 15.80 -2.68
N ILE A 150 -10.61 14.95 -3.53
CA ILE A 150 -11.60 13.96 -3.11
C ILE A 150 -10.96 12.91 -2.20
N SER A 151 -9.82 12.37 -2.56
CA SER A 151 -9.10 11.40 -1.74
C SER A 151 -8.63 12.01 -0.42
N ALA A 152 -8.25 13.31 -0.42
CA ALA A 152 -7.92 14.06 0.80
C ALA A 152 -9.15 14.52 1.61
N ASN A 153 -10.32 13.90 1.45
CA ASN A 153 -11.56 14.24 2.17
C ASN A 153 -12.04 15.70 1.99
N GLY A 154 -11.82 16.27 0.79
CA GLY A 154 -12.29 17.61 0.43
C GLY A 154 -11.27 18.74 0.67
N GLU A 155 -10.03 18.44 1.06
CA GLU A 155 -8.98 19.45 1.22
C GLU A 155 -8.36 19.85 -0.12
N ALA A 156 -8.86 20.93 -0.72
CA ALA A 156 -8.42 21.43 -2.03
C ALA A 156 -6.95 21.86 -2.07
N GLU A 157 -6.34 22.19 -0.93
CA GLU A 157 -4.94 22.55 -0.83
C GLU A 157 -4.05 21.35 -1.15
N ILE A 158 -4.35 20.18 -0.58
CA ILE A 158 -3.63 18.94 -0.84
C ILE A 158 -3.71 18.56 -2.32
N GLY A 159 -4.91 18.59 -2.89
CA GLY A 159 -5.10 18.29 -4.32
C GLY A 159 -4.26 19.19 -5.23
N ARG A 160 -4.23 20.50 -4.96
CA ARG A 160 -3.41 21.45 -5.72
C ARG A 160 -1.91 21.20 -5.55
N GLN A 161 -1.44 20.93 -4.33
CA GLN A 161 -0.03 20.62 -4.08
C GLN A 161 0.44 19.38 -4.85
N ILE A 162 -0.39 18.34 -4.92
CA ILE A 162 -0.10 17.12 -5.70
C ILE A 162 -0.07 17.43 -7.20
N ALA A 163 -1.06 18.18 -7.70
CA ALA A 163 -1.11 18.57 -9.12
C ALA A 163 0.12 19.42 -9.53
N ASP A 164 0.50 20.39 -8.69
CA ASP A 164 1.70 21.20 -8.89
C ASP A 164 2.99 20.35 -8.85
N ALA A 165 3.06 19.38 -7.95
CA ALA A 165 4.19 18.44 -7.88
C ALA A 165 4.26 17.60 -9.15
N MET A 166 3.14 17.02 -9.61
CA MET A 166 3.07 16.23 -10.85
C MET A 166 3.43 17.08 -12.08
N GLN A 167 3.00 18.33 -12.13
CA GLN A 167 3.37 19.24 -13.23
C GLN A 167 4.88 19.48 -13.30
N LYS A 168 5.55 19.57 -12.14
CA LYS A 168 7.01 19.80 -12.05
C LYS A 168 7.84 18.60 -12.48
N VAL A 169 7.43 17.38 -12.10
CA VAL A 169 8.20 16.14 -12.37
C VAL A 169 7.63 15.32 -13.53
N GLY A 170 6.46 15.68 -14.07
CA GLY A 170 5.74 14.92 -15.09
C GLY A 170 4.86 13.82 -14.53
N ASN A 171 4.00 13.25 -15.38
CA ASN A 171 3.02 12.22 -14.97
C ASN A 171 3.66 10.92 -14.47
N GLU A 172 4.85 10.59 -14.96
CA GLU A 172 5.65 9.44 -14.52
C GLU A 172 6.70 9.82 -13.47
N GLY A 173 6.73 11.09 -13.07
CA GLY A 173 7.68 11.59 -12.10
C GLY A 173 7.44 11.06 -10.69
N VAL A 174 8.51 10.95 -9.93
CA VAL A 174 8.47 10.45 -8.55
C VAL A 174 8.09 11.58 -7.61
N ILE A 175 7.07 11.33 -6.78
CA ILE A 175 6.66 12.22 -5.70
C ILE A 175 6.74 11.44 -4.39
N THR A 176 7.36 12.01 -3.38
CA THR A 176 7.43 11.45 -2.03
C THR A 176 6.86 12.43 -1.01
N VAL A 177 6.32 11.88 0.08
CA VAL A 177 5.77 12.67 1.18
C VAL A 177 6.65 12.48 2.42
N GLU A 178 7.06 13.59 3.03
CA GLU A 178 7.89 13.63 4.22
C GLU A 178 7.27 14.50 5.29
N GLU A 179 7.69 14.31 6.56
CA GLU A 179 7.29 15.18 7.65
C GLU A 179 8.15 16.45 7.65
N ASN A 180 7.50 17.61 7.78
CA ASN A 180 8.20 18.89 8.00
C ASN A 180 8.25 19.21 9.51
N LYS A 181 9.35 19.81 9.93
CA LYS A 181 9.46 20.37 11.29
C LYS A 181 8.79 21.74 11.41
N GLY A 182 8.42 22.35 10.28
CA GLY A 182 7.73 23.64 10.19
C GLY A 182 6.21 23.49 10.23
N LEU A 183 5.52 24.63 10.30
CA LEU A 183 4.05 24.69 10.31
C LEU A 183 3.45 24.53 8.90
N GLU A 184 4.17 24.97 7.89
CA GLU A 184 3.69 25.01 6.50
C GLU A 184 4.10 23.77 5.73
N THR A 185 3.24 23.36 4.80
CA THR A 185 3.55 22.30 3.84
C THR A 185 4.27 22.89 2.63
N GLU A 186 5.38 22.31 2.26
CA GLU A 186 6.24 22.78 1.17
C GLU A 186 6.44 21.70 0.12
N THR A 187 6.49 22.09 -1.17
CA THR A 187 6.82 21.20 -2.28
C THR A 187 8.10 21.63 -2.97
N THR A 188 9.14 20.81 -2.87
CA THR A 188 10.44 21.04 -3.50
C THR A 188 10.76 19.91 -4.47
N VAL A 189 11.51 20.23 -5.54
CA VAL A 189 12.07 19.20 -6.43
C VAL A 189 13.55 19.07 -6.12
N VAL A 190 13.99 17.84 -5.91
CA VAL A 190 15.37 17.48 -5.57
C VAL A 190 15.91 16.44 -6.54
N GLU A 191 17.23 16.31 -6.61
CA GLU A 191 17.87 15.25 -7.38
C GLU A 191 17.51 13.89 -6.77
N GLY A 192 17.07 12.94 -7.61
CA GLY A 192 16.63 11.63 -7.13
C GLY A 192 16.15 10.74 -8.26
N MET A 193 15.95 9.47 -7.94
CA MET A 193 15.36 8.51 -8.88
C MET A 193 14.67 7.36 -8.17
N GLN A 194 13.73 6.73 -8.87
CA GLN A 194 13.07 5.49 -8.46
C GLN A 194 13.36 4.36 -9.45
N PHE A 195 13.49 3.15 -8.93
CA PHE A 195 13.61 1.94 -9.76
C PHE A 195 12.86 0.75 -9.14
N ASP A 196 12.41 -0.17 -10.01
CA ASP A 196 11.52 -1.28 -9.67
C ASP A 196 12.31 -2.46 -9.07
N ARG A 197 12.84 -2.27 -7.87
CA ARG A 197 13.47 -3.32 -7.05
C ARG A 197 13.27 -2.98 -5.59
N GLY A 198 12.59 -3.85 -4.85
CA GLY A 198 12.37 -3.69 -3.43
C GLY A 198 13.43 -4.43 -2.58
N TYR A 199 13.20 -4.42 -1.26
CA TYR A 199 14.12 -5.06 -0.32
C TYR A 199 14.17 -6.58 -0.51
N LEU A 200 15.37 -7.15 -0.34
CA LEU A 200 15.60 -8.59 -0.46
C LEU A 200 15.08 -9.41 0.72
N SER A 201 14.74 -8.75 1.82
CA SER A 201 14.20 -9.40 3.01
C SER A 201 13.25 -8.46 3.76
N PRO A 202 12.05 -8.92 4.18
CA PRO A 202 11.15 -8.13 5.02
C PRO A 202 11.77 -7.69 6.34
N TYR A 203 12.81 -8.39 6.80
CA TYR A 203 13.54 -8.02 8.01
C TYR A 203 14.33 -6.71 7.88
N PHE A 204 14.49 -6.16 6.67
CA PHE A 204 15.06 -4.82 6.47
C PHE A 204 14.08 -3.68 6.76
N VAL A 205 12.79 -3.96 6.85
CA VAL A 205 11.74 -2.98 7.14
C VAL A 205 12.06 -2.22 8.44
N THR A 206 11.92 -0.91 8.40
CA THR A 206 12.08 0.01 9.54
C THR A 206 10.74 0.55 10.02
N ASN A 207 9.76 0.65 9.09
CA ASN A 207 8.40 1.05 9.38
C ASN A 207 7.44 -0.12 9.06
N PRO A 208 7.07 -0.93 10.07
CA PRO A 208 6.20 -2.09 9.87
C PRO A 208 4.77 -1.74 9.46
N ASP A 209 4.26 -0.55 9.81
CA ASP A 209 2.91 -0.11 9.45
C ASP A 209 2.75 0.05 7.93
N LYS A 210 3.78 0.63 7.28
CA LYS A 210 3.84 0.85 5.83
C LYS A 210 4.63 -0.24 5.09
N MET A 211 5.23 -1.21 5.79
CA MET A 211 6.11 -2.23 5.22
C MET A 211 7.24 -1.65 4.36
N ILE A 212 7.85 -0.55 4.79
CA ILE A 212 8.98 0.11 4.10
C ILE A 212 10.24 0.13 4.96
N ALA A 213 11.40 0.06 4.31
CA ALA A 213 12.68 0.40 4.91
C ALA A 213 13.02 1.86 4.54
N GLU A 214 13.19 2.70 5.54
CA GLU A 214 13.54 4.11 5.39
C GLU A 214 14.91 4.34 6.03
N LEU A 215 15.84 4.89 5.25
CA LEU A 215 17.22 5.12 5.62
C LEU A 215 17.54 6.60 5.41
N ASP A 216 17.81 7.34 6.49
CA ASP A 216 18.14 8.76 6.45
C ASP A 216 19.65 8.98 6.51
N ASP A 217 20.17 9.93 5.72
CA ASP A 217 21.60 10.23 5.55
C ASP A 217 22.43 8.97 5.23
N ALA A 218 21.89 8.14 4.34
CA ALA A 218 22.45 6.84 4.02
C ALA A 218 23.64 6.91 3.06
N VAL A 219 24.55 5.95 3.22
CA VAL A 219 25.57 5.63 2.22
C VAL A 219 25.13 4.48 1.33
N VAL A 220 25.58 4.48 0.08
CA VAL A 220 25.15 3.53 -0.95
C VAL A 220 26.34 2.78 -1.52
N LEU A 221 26.37 1.47 -1.36
CA LEU A 221 27.32 0.59 -2.04
C LEU A 221 26.71 0.08 -3.34
N LEU A 222 27.39 0.32 -4.45
CA LEU A 222 27.02 -0.16 -5.79
C LEU A 222 27.98 -1.25 -6.23
N HIS A 223 27.48 -2.48 -6.39
CA HIS A 223 28.30 -3.62 -6.78
C HIS A 223 27.74 -4.32 -8.01
N GLU A 224 28.59 -4.57 -8.99
CA GLU A 224 28.18 -5.13 -10.29
C GLU A 224 27.78 -6.60 -10.20
N LYS A 225 28.42 -7.38 -9.31
CA LYS A 225 28.23 -8.82 -9.18
C LYS A 225 27.36 -9.22 -7.98
N LYS A 226 27.11 -10.51 -7.86
CA LYS A 226 26.41 -11.09 -6.71
C LYS A 226 27.27 -11.08 -5.45
N LEU A 227 26.62 -10.88 -4.31
CA LEU A 227 27.20 -10.98 -2.97
C LEU A 227 26.70 -12.24 -2.28
N SER A 228 27.53 -13.27 -2.19
CA SER A 228 27.21 -14.52 -1.47
C SER A 228 28.02 -14.68 -0.18
N SER A 229 29.12 -13.92 0.01
CA SER A 229 29.91 -13.88 1.24
C SER A 229 30.18 -12.45 1.66
N LEU A 230 30.18 -12.17 2.96
CA LEU A 230 30.50 -10.85 3.52
C LEU A 230 31.97 -10.67 3.89
N GLN A 231 32.77 -11.72 3.85
CA GLN A 231 34.19 -11.67 4.22
C GLN A 231 34.96 -10.52 3.53
N PRO A 232 34.79 -10.28 2.22
CA PRO A 232 35.45 -9.18 1.53
C PRO A 232 34.97 -7.79 1.97
N MET A 233 33.76 -7.72 2.57
CA MET A 233 33.14 -6.45 2.98
C MET A 233 33.35 -6.11 4.46
N VAL A 234 33.97 -6.99 5.25
CA VAL A 234 34.11 -6.77 6.69
C VAL A 234 34.76 -5.43 7.01
N PRO A 235 35.88 -5.02 6.37
CA PRO A 235 36.49 -3.72 6.65
C PRO A 235 35.55 -2.55 6.36
N LEU A 236 34.77 -2.61 5.28
CA LEU A 236 33.80 -1.59 4.92
C LEU A 236 32.64 -1.54 5.94
N LEU A 237 32.11 -2.70 6.34
CA LEU A 237 31.04 -2.78 7.33
C LEU A 237 31.46 -2.24 8.69
N GLU A 238 32.70 -2.47 9.11
CA GLU A 238 33.28 -1.88 10.32
C GLU A 238 33.36 -0.35 10.23
N ALA A 239 33.79 0.19 9.08
CA ALA A 239 33.83 1.63 8.86
C ALA A 239 32.43 2.27 8.85
N VAL A 240 31.42 1.58 8.25
CA VAL A 240 30.03 2.01 8.27
C VAL A 240 29.47 2.02 9.70
N ILE A 241 29.73 0.99 10.50
CA ILE A 241 29.33 0.95 11.91
C ILE A 241 29.94 2.11 12.70
N GLN A 242 31.23 2.39 12.50
CA GLN A 242 31.93 3.50 13.15
C GLN A 242 31.34 4.86 12.77
N SER A 243 30.92 5.03 11.50
CA SER A 243 30.30 6.25 11.01
C SER A 243 28.85 6.45 11.49
N GLN A 244 28.22 5.43 12.03
CA GLN A 244 26.80 5.37 12.41
C GLN A 244 25.80 5.68 11.28
N LYS A 245 26.24 5.69 10.04
CA LYS A 245 25.38 5.93 8.88
C LYS A 245 24.67 4.63 8.46
N PRO A 246 23.41 4.73 8.02
CA PRO A 246 22.76 3.60 7.35
C PRO A 246 23.46 3.25 6.04
N LEU A 247 23.42 1.97 5.67
CA LEU A 247 23.98 1.46 4.41
C LEU A 247 22.89 0.84 3.55
N LEU A 248 22.76 1.30 2.30
CA LEU A 248 22.07 0.59 1.24
C LEU A 248 23.09 -0.17 0.39
N ILE A 249 22.86 -1.46 0.18
CA ILE A 249 23.61 -2.27 -0.78
C ILE A 249 22.75 -2.48 -2.03
N ILE A 250 23.25 -2.06 -3.18
CA ILE A 250 22.67 -2.33 -4.50
C ILE A 250 23.64 -3.22 -5.26
N ALA A 251 23.28 -4.50 -5.44
CA ALA A 251 24.12 -5.48 -6.12
C ALA A 251 23.30 -6.29 -7.12
N GLU A 252 23.96 -7.06 -8.01
CA GLU A 252 23.23 -7.98 -8.89
C GLU A 252 22.29 -8.87 -8.10
N ASP A 253 22.75 -9.42 -6.99
CA ASP A 253 21.97 -10.14 -5.99
C ASP A 253 22.74 -10.16 -4.67
N VAL A 254 22.03 -10.33 -3.55
CA VAL A 254 22.61 -10.63 -2.24
C VAL A 254 21.93 -11.89 -1.72
N GLU A 255 22.68 -12.97 -1.62
CA GLU A 255 22.10 -14.29 -1.37
C GLU A 255 22.89 -15.11 -0.33
N GLY A 256 22.29 -16.21 0.13
CA GLY A 256 22.95 -17.19 0.99
C GLY A 256 23.41 -16.61 2.33
N GLU A 257 24.67 -16.89 2.68
CA GLU A 257 25.29 -16.48 3.94
C GLU A 257 25.37 -14.94 4.08
N ALA A 258 25.60 -14.22 2.99
CA ALA A 258 25.69 -12.78 2.99
C ALA A 258 24.36 -12.15 3.45
N LEU A 259 23.24 -12.53 2.83
CA LEU A 259 21.92 -12.01 3.19
C LEU A 259 21.55 -12.36 4.64
N ALA A 260 21.74 -13.61 5.03
CA ALA A 260 21.43 -14.07 6.39
C ALA A 260 22.21 -13.29 7.46
N THR A 261 23.50 -13.06 7.22
CA THR A 261 24.37 -12.32 8.15
C THR A 261 23.98 -10.84 8.24
N LEU A 262 23.63 -10.19 7.11
CA LEU A 262 23.13 -8.80 7.12
C LEU A 262 21.84 -8.68 7.93
N VAL A 263 20.88 -9.59 7.73
CA VAL A 263 19.62 -9.63 8.49
C VAL A 263 19.89 -9.81 9.99
N VAL A 264 20.74 -10.76 10.38
CA VAL A 264 21.06 -11.00 11.79
C VAL A 264 21.71 -9.77 12.44
N ASN A 265 22.65 -9.11 11.77
CA ASN A 265 23.29 -7.91 12.29
C ASN A 265 22.31 -6.73 12.42
N LYS A 266 21.39 -6.57 11.47
CA LYS A 266 20.32 -5.56 11.56
C LYS A 266 19.40 -5.85 12.75
N LEU A 267 18.96 -7.09 12.94
CA LEU A 267 18.07 -7.47 14.05
C LEU A 267 18.73 -7.31 15.43
N ARG A 268 20.06 -7.48 15.51
CA ARG A 268 20.83 -7.21 16.72
C ARG A 268 21.05 -5.73 16.99
N GLY A 269 20.60 -4.85 16.11
CA GLY A 269 20.76 -3.39 16.24
C GLY A 269 22.18 -2.88 16.01
N GLY A 270 23.11 -3.73 15.55
CA GLY A 270 24.50 -3.36 15.29
C GLY A 270 24.71 -2.61 13.98
N LEU A 271 23.79 -2.74 13.03
CA LEU A 271 23.94 -2.16 11.70
C LEU A 271 22.57 -1.72 11.15
N LYS A 272 22.48 -0.47 10.73
CA LYS A 272 21.32 0.03 9.99
C LYS A 272 21.56 -0.24 8.51
N ILE A 273 20.91 -1.26 7.94
CA ILE A 273 21.20 -1.72 6.59
C ILE A 273 19.95 -2.20 5.86
N ALA A 274 19.94 -2.01 4.55
CA ALA A 274 19.05 -2.70 3.62
C ALA A 274 19.84 -3.16 2.38
N ALA A 275 19.31 -4.16 1.69
CA ALA A 275 19.87 -4.66 0.44
C ALA A 275 18.78 -4.84 -0.60
N VAL A 276 19.08 -4.43 -1.83
CA VAL A 276 18.19 -4.53 -2.99
C VAL A 276 18.96 -5.06 -4.20
N LYS A 277 18.22 -5.64 -5.16
CA LYS A 277 18.81 -6.01 -6.46
C LYS A 277 19.01 -4.77 -7.32
N ALA A 278 20.09 -4.76 -8.08
CA ALA A 278 20.30 -3.75 -9.09
C ALA A 278 19.23 -3.83 -10.19
N PRO A 279 18.72 -2.69 -10.68
CA PRO A 279 17.74 -2.65 -11.75
C PRO A 279 18.34 -3.08 -13.10
N GLY A 280 17.52 -3.69 -13.94
CA GLY A 280 17.93 -4.14 -15.28
C GLY A 280 18.70 -5.46 -15.31
N PHE A 281 19.18 -5.84 -16.50
CA PHE A 281 19.93 -7.06 -16.77
C PHE A 281 21.09 -6.76 -17.74
N GLY A 282 22.19 -7.52 -17.62
CA GLY A 282 23.34 -7.39 -18.51
C GLY A 282 23.89 -5.95 -18.57
N ASP A 283 24.16 -5.45 -19.76
CA ASP A 283 24.74 -4.11 -19.96
C ASP A 283 23.81 -2.98 -19.47
N ARG A 284 22.48 -3.19 -19.50
CA ARG A 284 21.54 -2.22 -18.94
C ARG A 284 21.69 -2.09 -17.43
N ARG A 285 21.92 -3.19 -16.71
CA ARG A 285 22.19 -3.16 -15.28
C ARG A 285 23.43 -2.34 -14.98
N LYS A 286 24.52 -2.54 -15.76
CA LYS A 286 25.76 -1.74 -15.63
C LYS A 286 25.48 -0.25 -15.84
N ALA A 287 24.70 0.07 -16.87
CA ALA A 287 24.32 1.45 -17.18
C ALA A 287 23.45 2.10 -16.09
N MET A 288 22.49 1.35 -15.53
CA MET A 288 21.64 1.81 -14.42
C MET A 288 22.44 1.99 -13.13
N LEU A 289 23.36 1.08 -12.81
CA LEU A 289 24.27 1.23 -11.68
C LEU A 289 25.13 2.50 -11.82
N GLN A 290 25.61 2.78 -13.03
CA GLN A 290 26.37 4.00 -13.31
C GLN A 290 25.52 5.27 -13.14
N ASP A 291 24.25 5.23 -13.57
CA ASP A 291 23.30 6.34 -13.38
C ASP A 291 23.07 6.61 -11.88
N ILE A 292 22.92 5.54 -11.06
CA ILE A 292 22.78 5.66 -9.61
C ILE A 292 24.08 6.16 -8.97
N ALA A 293 25.25 5.73 -9.46
CA ALA A 293 26.53 6.21 -8.98
C ALA A 293 26.69 7.72 -9.16
N ILE A 294 26.38 8.21 -10.35
CA ILE A 294 26.43 9.66 -10.65
C ILE A 294 25.43 10.43 -9.80
N LEU A 295 24.21 9.91 -9.63
CA LEU A 295 23.17 10.53 -8.80
C LEU A 295 23.59 10.65 -7.33
N THR A 296 24.26 9.63 -6.81
CA THR A 296 24.64 9.56 -5.38
C THR A 296 26.06 10.04 -5.08
N GLY A 297 26.83 10.40 -6.11
CA GLY A 297 28.23 10.79 -5.99
C GLY A 297 29.17 9.66 -5.60
N GLY A 298 28.78 8.41 -5.89
CA GLY A 298 29.57 7.20 -5.59
C GLY A 298 30.21 6.57 -6.82
N GLN A 299 30.78 5.38 -6.63
CA GLN A 299 31.40 4.60 -7.69
C GLN A 299 30.81 3.20 -7.76
N VAL A 300 30.66 2.68 -8.98
CA VAL A 300 30.29 1.26 -9.18
C VAL A 300 31.51 0.40 -8.95
N ILE A 301 31.46 -0.49 -7.98
CA ILE A 301 32.51 -1.45 -7.69
C ILE A 301 32.42 -2.60 -8.70
N SER A 302 33.33 -2.58 -9.66
CA SER A 302 33.42 -3.55 -10.76
C SER A 302 34.78 -4.24 -10.75
N GLU A 303 34.76 -5.58 -10.70
CA GLU A 303 35.96 -6.37 -10.82
C GLU A 303 36.56 -6.28 -12.23
N ASP A 304 35.73 -6.04 -13.24
CA ASP A 304 36.20 -5.87 -14.64
C ASP A 304 37.10 -4.61 -14.76
N LEU A 305 36.93 -3.64 -13.87
CA LEU A 305 37.75 -2.43 -13.73
C LEU A 305 38.92 -2.63 -12.74
N GLY A 306 39.11 -3.83 -12.21
CA GLY A 306 40.15 -4.14 -11.22
C GLY A 306 39.83 -3.75 -9.79
N MET A 307 38.59 -3.30 -9.50
CA MET A 307 38.15 -2.96 -8.17
C MET A 307 37.73 -4.20 -7.38
N LYS A 308 38.30 -4.39 -6.20
CA LYS A 308 37.93 -5.48 -5.29
C LYS A 308 37.17 -4.94 -4.09
N LEU A 309 36.16 -5.69 -3.61
CA LEU A 309 35.35 -5.33 -2.44
C LEU A 309 36.20 -5.10 -1.18
N GLU A 310 37.31 -5.80 -1.03
CA GLU A 310 38.22 -5.68 0.11
C GLU A 310 38.90 -4.30 0.20
N ASN A 311 38.98 -3.59 -0.92
CA ASN A 311 39.64 -2.29 -1.03
C ASN A 311 38.65 -1.11 -1.06
N VAL A 312 37.36 -1.38 -0.87
CA VAL A 312 36.33 -0.33 -0.88
C VAL A 312 36.40 0.48 0.40
N THR A 313 36.46 1.78 0.23
CA THR A 313 36.50 2.77 1.31
C THR A 313 35.23 3.61 1.34
N MET A 314 35.00 4.36 2.43
CA MET A 314 33.78 5.17 2.59
C MET A 314 33.63 6.27 1.54
N ASP A 315 34.69 6.78 1.01
CA ASP A 315 34.73 7.82 -0.05
C ASP A 315 34.35 7.29 -1.44
N MET A 316 34.34 5.97 -1.63
CA MET A 316 33.86 5.34 -2.86
C MET A 316 32.35 5.08 -2.83
N LEU A 317 31.72 5.18 -1.66
CA LEU A 317 30.28 5.00 -1.51
C LEU A 317 29.54 6.25 -1.98
N GLY A 318 28.40 6.02 -2.64
CA GLY A 318 27.44 7.06 -2.86
C GLY A 318 26.73 7.47 -1.56
N SER A 319 25.99 8.57 -1.60
CA SER A 319 25.17 9.01 -0.46
C SER A 319 23.89 9.71 -0.90
N ALA A 320 22.87 9.64 -0.06
CA ALA A 320 21.60 10.32 -0.27
C ALA A 320 20.98 10.72 1.07
N LYS A 321 20.18 11.78 1.06
CA LYS A 321 19.52 12.27 2.25
C LYS A 321 18.47 11.28 2.78
N THR A 322 17.62 10.73 1.90
CA THR A 322 16.63 9.74 2.29
C THR A 322 16.53 8.67 1.23
N ILE A 323 16.46 7.39 1.64
CA ILE A 323 16.20 6.26 0.76
C ILE A 323 14.98 5.53 1.30
N LYS A 324 13.96 5.33 0.44
CA LYS A 324 12.74 4.60 0.76
C LYS A 324 12.69 3.32 -0.07
N ILE A 325 12.50 2.18 0.58
CA ILE A 325 12.49 0.87 -0.06
C ILE A 325 11.20 0.17 0.35
N SER A 326 10.34 -0.07 -0.62
CA SER A 326 9.14 -0.90 -0.46
C SER A 326 9.45 -2.37 -0.83
N LYS A 327 8.42 -3.20 -0.88
CA LYS A 327 8.54 -4.57 -1.37
C LYS A 327 8.98 -4.64 -2.84
N ASP A 328 8.60 -3.68 -3.65
CA ASP A 328 8.74 -3.72 -5.11
C ASP A 328 9.63 -2.60 -5.69
N GLU A 329 9.84 -1.51 -4.94
CA GLU A 329 10.50 -0.31 -5.44
C GLU A 329 11.52 0.27 -4.46
N THR A 330 12.53 0.94 -5.01
CA THR A 330 13.52 1.74 -4.25
C THR A 330 13.52 3.16 -4.79
N THR A 331 13.34 4.14 -3.91
CA THR A 331 13.39 5.58 -4.22
C THR A 331 14.56 6.21 -3.49
N ILE A 332 15.46 6.83 -4.24
CA ILE A 332 16.57 7.65 -3.74
C ILE A 332 16.16 9.11 -3.84
N VAL A 333 16.18 9.81 -2.73
CA VAL A 333 15.75 11.21 -2.62
C VAL A 333 16.94 12.06 -2.19
N ASP A 334 17.17 13.16 -2.89
CA ASP A 334 18.24 14.11 -2.61
C ASP A 334 19.62 13.41 -2.59
N GLY A 335 19.97 12.80 -3.73
CA GLY A 335 21.29 12.19 -3.93
C GLY A 335 22.37 13.25 -3.97
N HIS A 336 23.52 12.98 -3.36
CA HIS A 336 24.61 13.96 -3.21
C HIS A 336 25.58 14.00 -4.40
N GLY A 337 25.15 13.53 -5.60
CA GLY A 337 25.92 13.66 -6.83
C GLY A 337 26.01 15.10 -7.32
N GLU A 338 27.08 15.40 -8.03
CA GLU A 338 27.28 16.74 -8.61
C GLU A 338 26.26 16.97 -9.75
N LYS A 339 25.50 18.05 -9.66
CA LYS A 339 24.46 18.40 -10.65
C LYS A 339 24.99 18.47 -12.08
N ALA A 340 26.19 19.01 -12.26
CA ALA A 340 26.84 19.09 -13.57
C ALA A 340 27.12 17.70 -14.16
N GLU A 341 27.47 16.70 -13.35
CA GLU A 341 27.69 15.33 -13.80
C GLU A 341 26.36 14.64 -14.18
N ILE A 342 25.30 14.90 -13.41
CA ILE A 342 23.94 14.39 -13.71
C ILE A 342 23.47 14.98 -15.05
N GLU A 343 23.60 16.28 -15.27
CA GLU A 343 23.24 16.95 -16.53
C GLU A 343 24.07 16.45 -17.72
N ALA A 344 25.36 16.22 -17.52
CA ALA A 344 26.23 15.65 -18.55
C ALA A 344 25.80 14.21 -18.89
N ARG A 345 25.43 13.41 -17.90
CA ARG A 345 24.93 12.05 -18.10
C ARG A 345 23.60 12.02 -18.86
N VAL A 346 22.67 12.89 -18.52
CA VAL A 346 21.40 13.07 -19.23
C VAL A 346 21.67 13.43 -20.71
N SER A 347 22.59 14.34 -20.97
CA SER A 347 22.97 14.73 -22.33
C SER A 347 23.59 13.58 -23.12
N GLN A 348 24.45 12.79 -22.49
CA GLN A 348 25.02 11.58 -23.09
C GLN A 348 23.93 10.56 -23.48
N ILE A 349 22.95 10.31 -22.61
CA ILE A 349 21.87 9.37 -22.89
C ILE A 349 20.97 9.91 -24.02
N ARG A 350 20.70 11.22 -24.06
CA ARG A 350 19.96 11.84 -25.16
C ARG A 350 20.66 11.67 -26.52
N GLN A 351 21.96 11.80 -26.57
CA GLN A 351 22.73 11.51 -27.77
C GLN A 351 22.58 10.03 -28.20
N GLN A 352 22.63 9.09 -27.26
CA GLN A 352 22.38 7.66 -27.55
C GLN A 352 20.98 7.40 -28.10
N ILE A 353 19.96 8.16 -27.66
CA ILE A 353 18.58 8.08 -28.21
C ILE A 353 18.55 8.48 -29.68
N GLU A 354 19.32 9.50 -30.07
CA GLU A 354 19.41 9.95 -31.48
C GLU A 354 20.18 8.96 -32.35
N GLU A 355 21.21 8.31 -31.81
CA GLU A 355 22.06 7.38 -32.53
C GLU A 355 21.46 5.98 -32.69
N THR A 356 20.56 5.56 -31.77
CA THR A 356 20.00 4.20 -31.81
C THR A 356 19.00 4.00 -32.94
N THR A 357 19.11 2.86 -33.64
CA THR A 357 18.17 2.42 -34.66
C THR A 357 17.08 1.49 -34.14
N SER A 358 17.21 1.01 -32.90
CA SER A 358 16.27 0.09 -32.24
C SER A 358 15.20 0.90 -31.50
N ASP A 359 13.94 0.73 -31.86
CA ASP A 359 12.82 1.38 -31.16
C ASP A 359 12.74 0.95 -29.69
N TYR A 360 13.01 -0.31 -29.40
CA TYR A 360 13.05 -0.83 -28.03
C TYR A 360 14.18 -0.20 -27.20
N ASP A 361 15.39 -0.06 -27.75
CA ASP A 361 16.51 0.57 -27.04
C ASP A 361 16.24 2.06 -26.86
N ARG A 362 15.61 2.71 -27.85
CA ARG A 362 15.19 4.11 -27.77
C ARG A 362 14.22 4.31 -26.61
N GLU A 363 13.19 3.47 -26.48
CA GLU A 363 12.24 3.51 -25.36
C GLU A 363 12.96 3.36 -24.01
N LYS A 364 13.86 2.39 -23.87
CA LYS A 364 14.60 2.17 -22.62
C LYS A 364 15.60 3.28 -22.28
N LEU A 365 16.16 3.93 -23.26
CA LEU A 365 16.99 5.12 -23.05
C LEU A 365 16.14 6.33 -22.64
N GLN A 366 14.95 6.48 -23.21
CA GLN A 366 13.98 7.52 -22.80
C GLN A 366 13.53 7.34 -21.35
N GLU A 367 13.21 6.11 -20.93
CA GLU A 367 12.91 5.80 -19.51
C GLU A 367 14.07 6.22 -18.58
N ARG A 368 15.32 5.95 -18.96
CA ARG A 368 16.48 6.35 -18.16
C ARG A 368 16.62 7.86 -18.03
N VAL A 369 16.43 8.58 -19.15
CA VAL A 369 16.44 10.06 -19.12
C VAL A 369 15.33 10.58 -18.23
N ALA A 370 14.11 10.05 -18.34
CA ALA A 370 12.98 10.46 -17.51
C ALA A 370 13.28 10.27 -16.01
N LYS A 371 13.85 9.11 -15.63
CA LYS A 371 14.23 8.80 -14.24
C LYS A 371 15.34 9.70 -13.69
N LEU A 372 16.33 10.07 -14.51
CA LEU A 372 17.47 10.90 -14.08
C LEU A 372 17.17 12.41 -14.12
N ALA A 373 16.47 12.88 -15.18
CA ALA A 373 16.22 14.29 -15.40
C ALA A 373 14.98 14.82 -14.65
N GLY A 374 14.03 13.95 -14.33
CA GLY A 374 12.78 14.33 -13.68
C GLY A 374 12.96 14.72 -12.21
N GLY A 375 13.98 14.20 -11.55
CA GLY A 375 14.16 14.37 -10.11
C GLY A 375 13.05 13.73 -9.30
N VAL A 376 12.96 14.10 -8.03
CA VAL A 376 11.91 13.68 -7.10
C VAL A 376 11.25 14.92 -6.52
N ALA A 377 9.92 15.04 -6.65
CA ALA A 377 9.17 16.05 -5.92
C ALA A 377 8.96 15.56 -4.47
N VAL A 378 9.35 16.38 -3.51
CA VAL A 378 9.18 16.08 -2.08
C VAL A 378 8.14 17.03 -1.52
N ILE A 379 7.01 16.48 -1.08
CA ILE A 379 5.97 17.21 -0.35
C ILE A 379 6.28 17.05 1.14
N ARG A 380 6.77 18.11 1.79
CA ARG A 380 7.05 18.15 3.23
C ARG A 380 5.84 18.69 3.96
N VAL A 381 5.16 17.81 4.67
CA VAL A 381 3.89 18.11 5.35
C VAL A 381 4.17 18.76 6.70
N GLY A 382 3.69 20.00 6.89
CA GLY A 382 3.77 20.74 8.13
C GLY A 382 2.51 20.62 8.99
N GLY A 383 2.64 21.00 10.28
CA GLY A 383 1.52 21.04 11.23
C GLY A 383 1.95 21.51 12.61
N MET A 384 0.97 21.77 13.49
CA MET A 384 1.22 22.29 14.83
C MET A 384 1.67 21.21 15.82
N THR A 385 1.31 19.96 15.57
CA THR A 385 1.64 18.81 16.43
C THR A 385 2.07 17.62 15.59
N GLU A 386 2.88 16.72 16.16
CA GLU A 386 3.29 15.48 15.48
C GLU A 386 2.09 14.60 15.06
N VAL A 387 1.02 14.61 15.87
CA VAL A 387 -0.20 13.84 15.57
C VAL A 387 -0.89 14.40 14.32
N GLU A 388 -0.98 15.72 14.22
CA GLU A 388 -1.55 16.42 13.05
C GLU A 388 -0.70 16.18 11.79
N VAL A 389 0.63 16.30 11.91
CA VAL A 389 1.55 16.08 10.79
C VAL A 389 1.43 14.65 10.25
N LYS A 390 1.37 13.65 11.13
CA LYS A 390 1.22 12.25 10.73
C LYS A 390 -0.13 11.98 10.04
N GLU A 391 -1.22 12.50 10.61
CA GLU A 391 -2.56 12.36 10.01
C GLU A 391 -2.62 13.04 8.63
N ARG A 392 -2.08 14.25 8.51
CA ARG A 392 -2.05 14.99 7.25
C ARG A 392 -1.14 14.31 6.22
N LYS A 393 0.00 13.75 6.65
CA LYS A 393 0.89 12.96 5.79
C LYS A 393 0.19 11.73 5.22
N ASP A 394 -0.54 10.96 6.05
CA ASP A 394 -1.30 9.79 5.59
C ASP A 394 -2.32 10.20 4.51
N ARG A 395 -3.05 11.31 4.70
CA ARG A 395 -3.99 11.84 3.68
C ARG A 395 -3.32 12.30 2.39
N VAL A 396 -2.15 12.90 2.47
CA VAL A 396 -1.37 13.30 1.27
C VAL A 396 -0.87 12.06 0.53
N ASP A 397 -0.41 11.02 1.25
CA ASP A 397 0.00 9.75 0.66
C ASP A 397 -1.18 9.08 -0.08
N ASP A 398 -2.37 9.00 0.54
CA ASP A 398 -3.58 8.44 -0.08
C ASP A 398 -3.98 9.22 -1.33
N ALA A 399 -4.02 10.57 -1.23
CA ALA A 399 -4.35 11.44 -2.35
C ALA A 399 -3.35 11.32 -3.51
N LEU A 400 -2.06 11.16 -3.22
CA LEU A 400 -1.03 10.91 -4.22
C LEU A 400 -1.24 9.57 -4.94
N ASN A 401 -1.54 8.51 -4.19
CA ASN A 401 -1.80 7.18 -4.76
C ASN A 401 -3.07 7.18 -5.63
N ALA A 402 -4.16 7.81 -5.15
CA ALA A 402 -5.38 7.99 -5.93
C ALA A 402 -5.13 8.75 -7.23
N THR A 403 -4.31 9.80 -7.18
CA THR A 403 -3.96 10.59 -8.35
C THR A 403 -3.15 9.79 -9.37
N ARG A 404 -2.18 8.98 -8.91
CA ARG A 404 -1.44 8.05 -9.78
C ARG A 404 -2.36 7.01 -10.40
N ALA A 405 -3.28 6.44 -9.63
CA ALA A 405 -4.27 5.48 -10.12
C ALA A 405 -5.18 6.11 -11.20
N ALA A 406 -5.56 7.37 -11.03
CA ALA A 406 -6.35 8.12 -12.03
C ALA A 406 -5.60 8.34 -13.33
N VAL A 407 -4.31 8.68 -13.26
CA VAL A 407 -3.47 8.82 -14.45
C VAL A 407 -3.30 7.48 -15.19
N GLN A 408 -3.22 6.35 -14.46
CA GLN A 408 -3.03 5.02 -15.03
C GLN A 408 -4.26 4.47 -15.76
N GLU A 409 -5.44 4.52 -15.14
CA GLU A 409 -6.66 3.88 -15.67
C GLU A 409 -7.81 4.88 -15.92
N GLY A 410 -7.58 6.17 -15.74
CA GLY A 410 -8.60 7.20 -15.92
C GLY A 410 -9.50 7.38 -14.70
N VAL A 411 -10.49 8.26 -14.87
CA VAL A 411 -11.45 8.64 -13.85
C VAL A 411 -12.88 8.26 -14.25
N ILE A 412 -13.68 7.96 -13.24
CA ILE A 412 -15.10 7.67 -13.32
C ILE A 412 -15.88 8.65 -12.44
N VAL A 413 -17.19 8.66 -12.56
CA VAL A 413 -18.06 9.43 -11.66
C VAL A 413 -17.89 8.93 -10.23
N GLY A 414 -17.63 9.86 -9.29
CA GLY A 414 -17.29 9.55 -7.91
C GLY A 414 -18.47 9.42 -6.97
N GLY A 415 -18.15 9.36 -5.66
CA GLY A 415 -19.15 9.30 -4.60
C GLY A 415 -19.96 8.00 -4.57
N GLY A 416 -19.46 6.92 -5.14
CA GLY A 416 -20.13 5.62 -5.25
C GLY A 416 -21.17 5.53 -6.38
N VAL A 417 -21.37 6.62 -7.15
CA VAL A 417 -22.34 6.67 -8.25
C VAL A 417 -21.98 5.67 -9.36
N ALA A 418 -20.69 5.56 -9.73
CA ALA A 418 -20.23 4.64 -10.77
C ALA A 418 -20.64 3.18 -10.46
N LEU A 419 -20.56 2.74 -9.21
CA LEU A 419 -20.96 1.40 -8.80
C LEU A 419 -22.47 1.18 -8.95
N VAL A 420 -23.28 2.17 -8.58
CA VAL A 420 -24.75 2.12 -8.74
C VAL A 420 -25.14 2.10 -10.22
N GLN A 421 -24.47 2.87 -11.06
CA GLN A 421 -24.72 2.86 -12.52
C GLN A 421 -24.25 1.55 -13.16
N ALA A 422 -23.09 1.01 -12.75
CA ALA A 422 -22.60 -0.27 -13.25
C ALA A 422 -23.50 -1.45 -12.84
N ALA A 423 -24.24 -1.34 -11.74
CA ALA A 423 -25.26 -2.33 -11.34
C ALA A 423 -26.37 -2.53 -12.39
N LYS A 424 -26.61 -1.53 -13.26
CA LYS A 424 -27.58 -1.65 -14.36
C LYS A 424 -27.16 -2.73 -15.37
N ALA A 425 -25.86 -2.97 -15.56
CA ALA A 425 -25.36 -4.03 -16.44
C ALA A 425 -25.68 -5.45 -15.92
N LEU A 426 -26.04 -5.59 -14.64
CA LEU A 426 -26.41 -6.86 -14.02
C LEU A 426 -27.90 -7.20 -14.15
N VAL A 427 -28.74 -6.26 -14.62
CA VAL A 427 -30.22 -6.47 -14.66
C VAL A 427 -30.61 -7.59 -15.61
N ALA A 428 -29.94 -7.71 -16.76
CA ALA A 428 -30.17 -8.74 -17.75
C ALA A 428 -29.21 -9.93 -17.65
N LEU A 429 -28.32 -9.94 -16.65
CA LEU A 429 -27.35 -11.01 -16.46
C LEU A 429 -27.99 -12.15 -15.66
N GLU A 430 -27.97 -13.34 -16.22
CA GLU A 430 -28.48 -14.55 -15.57
C GLU A 430 -27.36 -15.58 -15.41
N GLY A 431 -27.39 -16.32 -14.31
CA GLY A 431 -26.55 -17.49 -14.09
C GLY A 431 -27.11 -18.75 -14.77
N VAL A 432 -26.31 -19.80 -14.81
CA VAL A 432 -26.76 -21.09 -15.39
C VAL A 432 -27.80 -21.80 -14.51
N ASN A 433 -28.00 -21.36 -13.28
CA ASN A 433 -29.01 -21.82 -12.34
C ASN A 433 -29.48 -20.68 -11.40
N ALA A 434 -30.51 -20.98 -10.59
CA ALA A 434 -31.11 -20.00 -9.67
C ALA A 434 -30.13 -19.48 -8.60
N ASP A 435 -29.25 -20.35 -8.10
CA ASP A 435 -28.28 -19.99 -7.07
C ASP A 435 -27.19 -19.04 -7.61
N GLN A 436 -26.74 -19.26 -8.86
CA GLN A 436 -25.83 -18.31 -9.51
C GLN A 436 -26.51 -16.94 -9.79
N THR A 437 -27.79 -16.98 -10.23
CA THR A 437 -28.58 -15.76 -10.41
C THR A 437 -28.76 -15.00 -9.08
N ALA A 438 -28.94 -15.75 -7.98
CA ALA A 438 -28.95 -15.15 -6.64
C ALA A 438 -27.59 -14.52 -6.28
N GLY A 439 -26.46 -15.14 -6.64
CA GLY A 439 -25.13 -14.61 -6.50
C GLY A 439 -24.94 -13.27 -7.23
N ILE A 440 -25.43 -13.17 -8.46
CA ILE A 440 -25.47 -11.91 -9.23
C ILE A 440 -26.29 -10.84 -8.49
N SER A 441 -27.43 -11.22 -7.93
CA SER A 441 -28.30 -10.31 -7.18
C SER A 441 -27.68 -9.82 -5.88
N ILE A 442 -26.83 -10.62 -5.23
CA ILE A 442 -26.05 -10.23 -4.04
C ILE A 442 -25.12 -9.07 -4.40
N VAL A 443 -24.32 -9.20 -5.45
CA VAL A 443 -23.41 -8.14 -5.90
C VAL A 443 -24.20 -6.88 -6.26
N ARG A 444 -25.27 -7.01 -7.05
CA ARG A 444 -26.11 -5.88 -7.45
C ARG A 444 -26.60 -5.05 -6.26
N ARG A 445 -26.97 -5.68 -5.14
CA ARG A 445 -27.37 -4.99 -3.92
C ARG A 445 -26.18 -4.36 -3.19
N ALA A 446 -25.06 -5.09 -3.15
CA ALA A 446 -23.87 -4.63 -2.45
C ALA A 446 -23.24 -3.38 -3.08
N LEU A 447 -23.39 -3.19 -4.40
CA LEU A 447 -22.86 -2.03 -5.12
C LEU A 447 -23.45 -0.69 -4.66
N GLU A 448 -24.62 -0.68 -4.01
CA GLU A 448 -25.19 0.53 -3.42
C GLU A 448 -24.56 0.89 -2.07
N ALA A 449 -23.87 -0.04 -1.41
CA ALA A 449 -23.43 0.13 -0.02
C ALA A 449 -22.45 1.31 0.17
N PRO A 450 -21.45 1.56 -0.67
CA PRO A 450 -20.54 2.70 -0.52
C PRO A 450 -21.28 4.04 -0.60
N LEU A 451 -22.14 4.23 -1.61
CA LEU A 451 -22.97 5.44 -1.76
C LEU A 451 -23.87 5.67 -0.54
N ARG A 452 -24.54 4.61 -0.07
CA ARG A 452 -25.39 4.69 1.12
C ARG A 452 -24.61 5.09 2.34
N GLN A 453 -23.43 4.52 2.54
CA GLN A 453 -22.59 4.85 3.69
C GLN A 453 -22.09 6.30 3.64
N ILE A 454 -21.72 6.82 2.46
CA ILE A 454 -21.33 8.22 2.27
C ILE A 454 -22.51 9.15 2.66
N ALA A 455 -23.73 8.84 2.22
CA ALA A 455 -24.92 9.61 2.55
C ALA A 455 -25.25 9.53 4.05
N GLU A 456 -25.19 8.34 4.66
CA GLU A 456 -25.42 8.13 6.10
C GLU A 456 -24.40 8.89 6.96
N ASN A 457 -23.12 8.90 6.58
CA ASN A 457 -22.10 9.68 7.26
C ASN A 457 -22.34 11.19 7.13
N ALA A 458 -23.03 11.62 6.07
CA ALA A 458 -23.49 13.01 5.89
C ALA A 458 -24.79 13.34 6.65
N GLY A 459 -25.43 12.35 7.29
CA GLY A 459 -26.67 12.54 8.03
C GLY A 459 -27.93 12.44 7.17
N VAL A 460 -27.83 11.91 5.94
CA VAL A 460 -28.92 11.73 4.98
C VAL A 460 -29.25 10.25 4.83
N ASP A 461 -30.52 9.90 4.62
CA ASP A 461 -30.94 8.52 4.38
C ASP A 461 -30.34 7.98 3.08
N GLY A 462 -29.40 7.02 3.21
CA GLY A 462 -28.69 6.42 2.09
C GLY A 462 -29.58 5.65 1.12
N ALA A 463 -30.70 5.09 1.59
CA ALA A 463 -31.63 4.37 0.72
C ALA A 463 -32.41 5.33 -0.20
N VAL A 464 -32.78 6.51 0.31
CA VAL A 464 -33.43 7.56 -0.49
C VAL A 464 -32.48 8.10 -1.55
N VAL A 465 -31.20 8.34 -1.18
CA VAL A 465 -30.18 8.82 -2.12
C VAL A 465 -29.94 7.78 -3.22
N ALA A 466 -29.71 6.51 -2.86
CA ALA A 466 -29.51 5.44 -3.82
C ALA A 466 -30.71 5.25 -4.76
N GLY A 467 -31.95 5.35 -4.23
CA GLY A 467 -33.18 5.28 -5.02
C GLY A 467 -33.23 6.35 -6.11
N LYS A 468 -32.99 7.63 -5.75
CA LYS A 468 -32.99 8.74 -6.71
C LYS A 468 -31.95 8.58 -7.82
N ILE A 469 -30.73 8.12 -7.46
CA ILE A 469 -29.65 7.94 -8.45
C ILE A 469 -29.97 6.78 -9.39
N ARG A 470 -30.52 5.67 -8.87
CA ARG A 470 -30.91 4.51 -9.69
C ARG A 470 -32.02 4.84 -10.70
N GLU A 471 -32.94 5.73 -10.33
CA GLU A 471 -34.07 6.17 -11.18
C GLU A 471 -33.63 7.17 -12.25
N SER A 472 -32.46 7.78 -12.11
CA SER A 472 -31.95 8.75 -13.10
C SER A 472 -31.44 8.05 -14.36
N ASP A 473 -31.78 8.60 -15.51
CA ASP A 473 -31.23 8.18 -16.81
C ASP A 473 -29.84 8.81 -17.08
N ASP A 474 -29.50 9.90 -16.38
CA ASP A 474 -28.19 10.54 -16.50
C ASP A 474 -27.14 9.73 -15.70
N PRO A 475 -26.13 9.17 -16.38
CA PRO A 475 -25.09 8.36 -15.73
C PRO A 475 -24.18 9.20 -14.80
N HIS A 476 -24.18 10.52 -14.94
CA HIS A 476 -23.35 11.42 -14.12
C HIS A 476 -24.13 12.02 -12.95
N PHE A 477 -25.43 11.80 -12.89
CA PHE A 477 -26.28 12.33 -11.82
C PHE A 477 -25.98 11.62 -10.49
N GLY A 478 -25.65 12.40 -9.46
CA GLY A 478 -25.32 11.89 -8.14
C GLY A 478 -25.68 12.84 -7.02
N PHE A 479 -25.21 12.53 -5.83
CA PHE A 479 -25.38 13.29 -4.60
C PHE A 479 -24.02 13.73 -4.05
N ASN A 480 -23.77 15.03 -4.02
CA ASN A 480 -22.60 15.60 -3.37
C ASN A 480 -22.86 15.66 -1.85
N ALA A 481 -22.27 14.73 -1.12
CA ALA A 481 -22.48 14.62 0.33
C ALA A 481 -21.86 15.79 1.13
N GLN A 482 -20.95 16.57 0.54
CA GLN A 482 -20.36 17.75 1.18
C GLN A 482 -21.33 18.93 1.18
N THR A 483 -21.97 19.21 0.03
CA THR A 483 -22.91 20.32 -0.16
C THR A 483 -24.37 19.91 0.02
N GLU A 484 -24.66 18.60 0.07
CA GLU A 484 -26.00 18.01 0.15
C GLU A 484 -26.86 18.28 -1.10
N GLU A 485 -26.23 18.49 -2.24
CA GLU A 485 -26.87 18.80 -3.51
C GLU A 485 -26.88 17.60 -4.46
N TYR A 486 -27.93 17.51 -5.28
CA TYR A 486 -28.02 16.57 -6.39
C TYR A 486 -27.63 17.26 -7.71
N GLY A 487 -26.87 16.57 -8.55
CA GLY A 487 -26.48 17.10 -9.84
C GLY A 487 -25.44 16.24 -10.55
N ASP A 488 -24.83 16.82 -11.57
CA ASP A 488 -23.74 16.20 -12.32
C ASP A 488 -22.46 16.19 -11.49
N MET A 489 -22.01 15.00 -11.11
CA MET A 489 -20.86 14.80 -10.24
C MET A 489 -19.55 15.24 -10.89
N PHE A 490 -19.40 15.12 -12.21
CA PHE A 490 -18.24 15.67 -12.90
C PHE A 490 -18.16 17.19 -12.79
N LYS A 491 -19.30 17.89 -12.90
CA LYS A 491 -19.36 19.36 -12.69
C LYS A 491 -19.09 19.75 -11.24
N PHE A 492 -19.44 18.90 -10.30
CA PHE A 492 -19.10 19.10 -8.89
C PHE A 492 -17.64 18.78 -8.56
N GLY A 493 -16.87 18.23 -9.54
CA GLY A 493 -15.51 17.77 -9.31
C GLY A 493 -15.41 16.51 -8.46
N VAL A 494 -16.52 15.77 -8.28
CA VAL A 494 -16.56 14.52 -7.51
C VAL A 494 -16.31 13.36 -8.45
N ILE A 495 -15.04 12.98 -8.55
CA ILE A 495 -14.53 11.95 -9.46
C ILE A 495 -13.64 10.96 -8.70
N ASP A 496 -13.73 9.69 -9.05
CA ASP A 496 -12.94 8.62 -8.45
C ASP A 496 -12.02 7.98 -9.50
N PRO A 497 -10.81 7.51 -9.12
CA PRO A 497 -9.98 6.72 -10.02
C PRO A 497 -10.65 5.38 -10.34
N ALA A 498 -10.70 5.03 -11.63
CA ALA A 498 -11.30 3.77 -12.06
C ALA A 498 -10.58 2.55 -11.46
N LYS A 499 -9.25 2.59 -11.38
CA LYS A 499 -8.42 1.56 -10.76
C LYS A 499 -8.81 1.31 -9.30
N VAL A 500 -8.94 2.36 -8.50
CA VAL A 500 -9.29 2.26 -7.07
C VAL A 500 -10.65 1.58 -6.87
N THR A 501 -11.67 2.04 -7.59
CA THR A 501 -13.04 1.50 -7.44
C THR A 501 -13.14 0.05 -7.92
N ARG A 502 -12.46 -0.29 -9.03
CA ARG A 502 -12.42 -1.64 -9.57
C ARG A 502 -11.71 -2.61 -8.62
N THR A 503 -10.50 -2.27 -8.16
CA THR A 503 -9.71 -3.09 -7.24
C THR A 503 -10.47 -3.32 -5.93
N ALA A 504 -11.09 -2.28 -5.37
CA ALA A 504 -11.92 -2.39 -4.17
C ALA A 504 -13.05 -3.44 -4.33
N LEU A 505 -13.69 -3.49 -5.50
CA LEU A 505 -14.74 -4.48 -5.77
C LEU A 505 -14.16 -5.89 -5.98
N GLU A 506 -13.07 -6.03 -6.73
CA GLU A 506 -12.43 -7.32 -7.01
C GLU A 506 -11.95 -7.99 -5.71
N ASP A 507 -11.25 -7.26 -4.85
CA ASP A 507 -10.78 -7.76 -3.56
C ASP A 507 -11.93 -8.10 -2.61
N ALA A 508 -12.93 -7.22 -2.52
CA ALA A 508 -14.12 -7.44 -1.70
C ALA A 508 -14.87 -8.72 -2.13
N ALA A 509 -15.10 -8.91 -3.43
CA ALA A 509 -15.80 -10.07 -3.96
C ALA A 509 -15.00 -11.37 -3.77
N SER A 510 -13.68 -11.31 -3.97
CA SER A 510 -12.77 -12.45 -3.78
C SER A 510 -12.87 -13.01 -2.37
N ILE A 511 -12.63 -12.15 -1.37
CA ILE A 511 -12.64 -12.56 0.04
C ILE A 511 -14.05 -12.88 0.53
N ALA A 512 -15.06 -12.11 0.15
CA ALA A 512 -16.43 -12.40 0.50
C ALA A 512 -16.89 -13.75 -0.06
N GLY A 513 -16.49 -14.11 -1.28
CA GLY A 513 -16.75 -15.42 -1.88
C GLY A 513 -16.15 -16.57 -1.07
N LEU A 514 -14.94 -16.41 -0.50
CA LEU A 514 -14.34 -17.40 0.38
C LEU A 514 -15.12 -17.53 1.70
N LEU A 515 -15.51 -16.40 2.30
CA LEU A 515 -16.27 -16.38 3.55
C LEU A 515 -17.66 -17.05 3.38
N ILE A 516 -18.36 -16.80 2.28
CA ILE A 516 -19.66 -17.37 1.99
C ILE A 516 -19.57 -18.89 1.80
N THR A 517 -18.46 -19.40 1.23
CA THR A 517 -18.24 -20.83 1.00
C THR A 517 -17.66 -21.57 2.21
N THR A 518 -17.32 -20.86 3.30
CA THR A 518 -16.76 -21.45 4.50
C THR A 518 -17.84 -22.20 5.30
N GLU A 519 -17.54 -23.47 5.68
CA GLU A 519 -18.41 -24.33 6.46
C GLU A 519 -17.87 -24.66 7.85
N ALA A 520 -16.54 -24.68 8.00
CA ALA A 520 -15.88 -25.01 9.25
C ALA A 520 -14.76 -24.02 9.58
N MET A 521 -14.59 -23.73 10.87
CA MET A 521 -13.52 -22.88 11.39
C MET A 521 -12.76 -23.66 12.49
N ILE A 522 -11.44 -23.61 12.46
CA ILE A 522 -10.56 -24.36 13.35
C ILE A 522 -9.61 -23.39 14.06
N ALA A 523 -9.64 -23.40 15.39
CA ALA A 523 -8.76 -22.57 16.22
C ALA A 523 -8.06 -23.40 17.30
N ASP A 524 -6.94 -22.91 17.81
CA ASP A 524 -6.31 -23.49 19.01
C ASP A 524 -7.19 -23.25 20.24
N LYS A 525 -7.43 -24.31 21.03
CA LYS A 525 -8.08 -24.13 22.33
C LYS A 525 -7.23 -23.22 23.23
N PRO A 526 -7.85 -22.31 23.98
CA PRO A 526 -7.13 -21.58 25.02
C PRO A 526 -6.46 -22.56 25.98
N GLU A 527 -5.19 -22.35 26.28
CA GLU A 527 -4.57 -23.08 27.36
C GLU A 527 -5.27 -22.74 28.69
N PRO A 528 -5.62 -23.72 29.55
CA PRO A 528 -6.22 -23.39 30.81
C PRO A 528 -5.24 -22.52 31.60
N ALA A 529 -5.72 -21.40 32.11
CA ALA A 529 -4.97 -20.52 32.99
C ALA A 529 -4.53 -21.31 34.24
N GLY A 530 -3.31 -21.80 34.25
CA GLY A 530 -2.78 -22.63 35.36
C GLY A 530 -1.65 -23.59 34.99
N ALA A 531 -1.33 -23.79 33.71
CA ALA A 531 -0.26 -24.73 33.32
C ALA A 531 1.16 -24.11 33.30
N ALA A 532 1.31 -22.84 33.59
CA ALA A 532 2.60 -22.15 33.67
C ALA A 532 3.17 -22.04 35.08
N GLY A 533 2.86 -22.99 35.95
CA GLY A 533 3.31 -23.00 37.35
C GLY A 533 3.65 -24.40 37.86
N GLY A 534 4.67 -25.03 37.30
CA GLY A 534 5.05 -26.35 37.82
C GLY A 534 6.42 -26.80 37.34
N GLY A 535 7.46 -26.54 38.12
CA GLY A 535 8.70 -27.24 37.93
C GLY A 535 9.99 -26.43 38.00
N MET A 536 10.21 -25.68 39.07
CA MET A 536 11.61 -25.57 39.52
C MET A 536 11.98 -26.94 40.09
N PRO A 537 13.03 -27.60 39.61
CA PRO A 537 13.57 -28.75 40.34
C PRO A 537 14.17 -28.21 41.64
N ASP A 538 13.62 -28.72 42.73
CA ASP A 538 14.17 -28.61 44.08
C ASP A 538 15.60 -29.18 44.11
N MET A 539 16.59 -28.29 44.13
CA MET A 539 17.96 -28.64 44.49
C MET A 539 18.12 -28.55 46.01
N GLY A 540 17.31 -29.35 46.68
CA GLY A 540 17.51 -29.64 48.09
C GLY A 540 18.40 -30.85 48.28
N GLY A 541 19.53 -30.67 48.89
CA GLY A 541 20.22 -31.77 49.54
C GLY A 541 21.67 -32.01 49.13
N MET A 542 22.58 -31.22 49.63
CA MET A 542 23.88 -31.75 50.10
C MET A 542 24.35 -30.94 51.29
N GLY A 543 23.76 -31.31 52.43
CA GLY A 543 24.29 -30.98 53.73
C GLY A 543 25.30 -32.02 54.15
N GLY A 544 26.41 -31.56 54.73
CA GLY A 544 27.15 -32.31 55.69
C GLY A 544 28.40 -32.98 55.18
N MET A 545 29.55 -32.38 55.39
CA MET A 545 30.61 -33.09 56.14
C MET A 545 31.52 -32.05 56.78
N GLY A 546 31.35 -31.95 58.09
CA GLY A 546 32.26 -31.23 58.92
C GLY A 546 33.51 -32.03 59.22
N GLY A 547 34.52 -31.31 59.65
CA GLY A 547 35.44 -31.82 60.68
C GLY A 547 36.84 -32.06 60.21
N MET A 548 37.68 -31.41 60.91
CA MET A 548 39.03 -31.75 61.35
C MET A 548 40.22 -31.18 60.58
N MET A 549 40.77 -30.35 61.27
CA MET A 549 42.10 -29.90 61.67
C MET A 549 42.49 -28.56 61.06
#